data_5496b20e589638efedd8c77e713a5bcf
#
_entry.id   5496b20e589638efedd8c77e713a5bcf
#
_cell.length_a   1.000
_cell.length_b   1.000
_cell.length_c   1.000
_cell.angle_alpha   90.00
_cell.angle_beta   90.00
_cell.angle_gamma   90.00
#
_symmetry.space_group_name_H-M   'P 1'
#
loop_
_entity.id
_entity.type
_entity.pdbx_description
1 polymer ?
#
loop_
_entity_poly.entity_id
_entity_poly.type
_entity_poly.pdbx_seq_one_letter_code
_entity_poly.pdbx_strand_id
1 'polypeptide(L)'
;MTGRISYTEEKMNNIKLQVQKLIGIVNELEADFPGRHFTLDGHLVGSIGEVMAAYYYGVELYTASAVAHDGEVDGKKVQIKISQQDNIVINHEPEYLIVLYLNKGGNIYEVYNGPGKEPWENASKRDSHNNRHMMVNKLMELDKAVCDDERISAIHTIEKMRPEYKNKKNRKS
;
A
#
# COMPACT_ATOMS: atom_id res chain seq x y z
N MET A 1 -13.37 -22.14 4.69
CA MET A 1 -12.00 -21.95 5.27
C MET A 1 -11.22 -21.06 4.33
N THR A 2 -10.84 -19.89 4.77
CA THR A 2 -9.89 -19.05 4.02
C THR A 2 -8.51 -19.70 4.16
N GLY A 3 -7.99 -20.27 3.08
CA GLY A 3 -6.61 -20.74 3.04
C GLY A 3 -5.65 -19.57 3.24
N ARG A 4 -4.49 -19.80 3.84
CA ARG A 4 -3.40 -18.81 3.97
C ARG A 4 -2.32 -19.14 2.96
N ILE A 5 -1.67 -18.10 2.43
CA ILE A 5 -0.57 -18.24 1.47
C ILE A 5 0.74 -17.99 2.24
N SER A 6 1.67 -18.94 2.13
CA SER A 6 3.03 -18.80 2.61
C SER A 6 4.00 -18.73 1.44
N TYR A 7 4.97 -17.82 1.51
CA TYR A 7 6.03 -17.67 0.50
C TYR A 7 7.37 -18.07 1.09
N THR A 8 8.29 -18.57 0.24
CA THR A 8 9.66 -18.86 0.67
C THR A 8 10.43 -17.56 0.91
N GLU A 9 11.36 -17.57 1.85
CA GLU A 9 12.22 -16.42 2.17
C GLU A 9 12.96 -15.90 0.93
N GLU A 10 13.45 -16.81 0.06
CA GLU A 10 14.09 -16.44 -1.21
C GLU A 10 13.18 -15.58 -2.10
N LYS A 11 11.91 -15.98 -2.28
CA LYS A 11 10.94 -15.22 -3.08
C LYS A 11 10.65 -13.87 -2.45
N MET A 12 10.53 -13.84 -1.12
CA MET A 12 10.27 -12.60 -0.37
C MET A 12 11.44 -11.62 -0.47
N ASN A 13 12.68 -12.09 -0.40
CA ASN A 13 13.85 -11.24 -0.53
C ASN A 13 14.02 -10.66 -1.95
N ASN A 14 13.54 -11.37 -2.98
CA ASN A 14 13.63 -10.91 -4.37
C ASN A 14 12.55 -9.90 -4.77
N ILE A 15 11.43 -9.79 -4.05
CA ILE A 15 10.29 -8.96 -4.48
C ILE A 15 10.66 -7.49 -4.66
N LYS A 16 11.46 -6.89 -3.78
CA LYS A 16 11.88 -5.49 -3.88
C LYS A 16 12.62 -5.21 -5.19
N LEU A 17 13.56 -6.08 -5.54
CA LEU A 17 14.33 -5.96 -6.79
C LEU A 17 13.43 -6.13 -8.02
N GLN A 18 12.47 -7.06 -7.97
CA GLN A 18 11.52 -7.28 -9.06
C GLN A 18 10.61 -6.06 -9.28
N VAL A 19 10.13 -5.44 -8.20
CA VAL A 19 9.33 -4.20 -8.28
C VAL A 19 10.16 -3.06 -8.86
N GLN A 20 11.41 -2.88 -8.44
CA GLN A 20 12.30 -1.86 -8.99
C GLN A 20 12.56 -2.06 -10.48
N LYS A 21 12.80 -3.30 -10.92
CA LYS A 21 12.96 -3.63 -12.35
C LYS A 21 11.70 -3.31 -13.16
N LEU A 22 10.52 -3.68 -12.63
CA LEU A 22 9.24 -3.37 -13.28
C LEU A 22 9.06 -1.87 -13.47
N ILE A 23 9.29 -1.08 -12.44
CA ILE A 23 9.20 0.38 -12.52
C ILE A 23 10.27 0.95 -13.46
N GLY A 24 11.47 0.40 -13.49
CA GLY A 24 12.52 0.76 -14.44
C GLY A 24 12.05 0.61 -15.89
N ILE A 25 11.44 -0.52 -16.23
CA ILE A 25 10.88 -0.78 -17.57
C ILE A 25 9.77 0.23 -17.91
N VAL A 26 8.88 0.53 -16.98
CA VAL A 26 7.83 1.54 -17.17
C VAL A 26 8.44 2.92 -17.48
N ASN A 27 9.47 3.33 -16.75
CA ASN A 27 10.15 4.60 -16.97
C ASN A 27 10.86 4.66 -18.34
N GLU A 28 11.48 3.57 -18.79
CA GLU A 28 12.09 3.44 -20.11
C GLU A 28 11.04 3.59 -21.21
N LEU A 29 9.91 2.91 -21.10
CA LEU A 29 8.79 3.04 -22.05
C LEU A 29 8.24 4.47 -22.10
N GLU A 30 8.08 5.16 -20.97
CA GLU A 30 7.63 6.54 -20.93
C GLU A 30 8.66 7.51 -21.57
N ALA A 31 9.96 7.20 -21.46
CA ALA A 31 11.02 7.98 -22.10
C ALA A 31 11.07 7.76 -23.62
N ASP A 32 10.91 6.51 -24.06
CA ASP A 32 10.94 6.14 -25.49
C ASP A 32 9.71 6.62 -26.26
N PHE A 33 8.57 6.76 -25.59
CA PHE A 33 7.29 7.14 -26.19
C PHE A 33 6.70 8.41 -25.54
N PRO A 34 7.25 9.60 -25.76
CA PRO A 34 6.78 10.84 -25.16
C PRO A 34 5.28 11.10 -25.44
N GLY A 35 4.55 11.51 -24.40
CA GLY A 35 3.11 11.74 -24.47
C GLY A 35 2.25 10.48 -24.27
N ARG A 36 2.87 9.33 -24.06
CA ARG A 36 2.17 8.12 -23.57
C ARG A 36 2.42 7.93 -22.09
N HIS A 37 1.47 7.28 -21.41
CA HIS A 37 1.58 6.94 -20.00
C HIS A 37 1.44 5.42 -19.85
N PHE A 38 2.47 4.81 -19.27
CA PHE A 38 2.51 3.36 -19.00
C PHE A 38 2.20 3.13 -17.51
N THR A 39 0.98 3.48 -17.11
CA THR A 39 0.53 3.35 -15.72
C THR A 39 0.23 1.90 -15.39
N LEU A 40 0.77 1.40 -14.28
CA LEU A 40 0.39 0.11 -13.74
C LEU A 40 -1.07 0.16 -13.27
N ASP A 41 -1.84 -0.87 -13.57
CA ASP A 41 -3.23 -0.95 -13.14
C ASP A 41 -3.38 -1.23 -11.65
N GLY A 42 -4.61 -1.03 -11.14
CA GLY A 42 -4.89 -1.19 -9.72
C GLY A 42 -4.74 -2.64 -9.22
N HIS A 43 -4.95 -3.64 -10.06
CA HIS A 43 -4.78 -5.04 -9.68
C HIS A 43 -3.32 -5.39 -9.47
N LEU A 44 -2.44 -4.99 -10.41
CA LEU A 44 -1.01 -5.25 -10.30
C LEU A 44 -0.42 -4.51 -9.08
N VAL A 45 -0.74 -3.22 -8.93
CA VAL A 45 -0.25 -2.42 -7.79
C VAL A 45 -0.79 -2.96 -6.47
N GLY A 46 -2.07 -3.36 -6.42
CA GLY A 46 -2.68 -3.99 -5.24
C GLY A 46 -1.93 -5.27 -4.83
N SER A 47 -1.70 -6.19 -5.77
CA SER A 47 -0.96 -7.43 -5.51
C SER A 47 0.47 -7.17 -5.05
N ILE A 48 1.15 -6.16 -5.60
CA ILE A 48 2.46 -5.72 -5.10
C ILE A 48 2.35 -5.28 -3.63
N GLY A 49 1.34 -4.49 -3.29
CA GLY A 49 1.11 -4.02 -1.91
C GLY A 49 0.91 -5.17 -0.92
N GLU A 50 0.09 -6.15 -1.27
CA GLU A 50 -0.15 -7.34 -0.46
C GLU A 50 1.13 -8.13 -0.21
N VAL A 51 1.89 -8.46 -1.26
CA VAL A 51 3.15 -9.19 -1.13
C VAL A 51 4.20 -8.39 -0.35
N MET A 52 4.24 -7.07 -0.54
CA MET A 52 5.16 -6.19 0.22
C MET A 52 4.76 -6.08 1.69
N ALA A 53 3.46 -6.09 2.02
CA ALA A 53 3.02 -6.16 3.42
C ALA A 53 3.40 -7.50 4.06
N ALA A 54 3.26 -8.61 3.34
CA ALA A 54 3.75 -9.91 3.79
C ALA A 54 5.28 -9.89 4.04
N TYR A 55 6.05 -9.25 3.16
CA TYR A 55 7.50 -9.10 3.32
C TYR A 55 7.87 -8.23 4.54
N TYR A 56 7.28 -7.04 4.67
CA TYR A 56 7.68 -6.10 5.71
C TYR A 56 7.16 -6.44 7.10
N TYR A 57 5.96 -7.02 7.18
CA TYR A 57 5.24 -7.19 8.46
C TYR A 57 4.88 -8.64 8.80
N GLY A 58 5.21 -9.58 7.92
CA GLY A 58 4.85 -10.99 8.13
C GLY A 58 3.34 -11.26 8.02
N VAL A 59 2.60 -10.43 7.30
CA VAL A 59 1.15 -10.66 7.09
C VAL A 59 0.94 -11.96 6.33
N GLU A 60 0.17 -12.87 6.90
CA GLU A 60 -0.31 -14.08 6.23
C GLU A 60 -1.52 -13.72 5.36
N LEU A 61 -1.31 -13.70 4.04
CA LEU A 61 -2.35 -13.32 3.09
C LEU A 61 -3.43 -14.39 2.97
N TYR A 62 -4.68 -13.98 2.78
CA TYR A 62 -5.78 -14.89 2.48
C TYR A 62 -5.76 -15.31 1.01
N THR A 63 -6.16 -16.56 0.71
CA THR A 63 -6.20 -17.11 -0.66
C THR A 63 -7.35 -16.59 -1.51
N ALA A 64 -8.36 -16.00 -0.90
CA ALA A 64 -9.47 -15.35 -1.58
C ALA A 64 -9.74 -14.01 -0.90
N SER A 65 -10.18 -13.03 -1.67
CA SER A 65 -10.60 -11.73 -1.12
C SER A 65 -11.68 -11.96 -0.06
N ALA A 66 -11.26 -11.99 1.20
CA ALA A 66 -12.20 -11.93 2.30
C ALA A 66 -12.84 -10.53 2.27
N VAL A 67 -14.14 -10.49 2.57
CA VAL A 67 -14.92 -9.25 2.50
C VAL A 67 -14.36 -8.27 3.49
N ALA A 68 -13.40 -7.61 3.52
CA ALA A 68 -12.93 -6.56 4.40
C ALA A 68 -11.42 -6.60 4.73
N HIS A 69 -10.74 -7.73 4.59
CA HIS A 69 -9.34 -7.86 5.00
C HIS A 69 -8.55 -8.71 4.00
N ASP A 70 -7.28 -8.36 3.81
CA ASP A 70 -6.40 -9.03 2.85
C ASP A 70 -5.54 -10.11 3.50
N GLY A 71 -5.40 -10.05 4.83
CA GLY A 71 -4.62 -11.01 5.59
C GLY A 71 -4.71 -10.82 7.10
N GLU A 72 -3.82 -11.49 7.82
CA GLU A 72 -3.77 -11.50 9.27
C GLU A 72 -2.33 -11.57 9.76
N VAL A 73 -2.03 -10.94 10.89
CA VAL A 73 -0.75 -11.05 11.60
C VAL A 73 -0.99 -10.86 13.11
N ASP A 74 -0.44 -11.73 13.93
CA ASP A 74 -0.59 -11.70 15.41
C ASP A 74 -2.06 -11.56 15.88
N GLY A 75 -2.99 -12.25 15.18
CA GLY A 75 -4.42 -12.21 15.47
C GLY A 75 -5.13 -10.92 15.04
N LYS A 76 -4.44 -9.98 14.41
CA LYS A 76 -4.97 -8.73 13.86
C LYS A 76 -5.33 -8.90 12.40
N LYS A 77 -6.57 -8.65 12.02
CA LYS A 77 -7.02 -8.66 10.62
C LYS A 77 -6.64 -7.38 9.94
N VAL A 78 -5.94 -7.47 8.81
CA VAL A 78 -5.32 -6.33 8.15
C VAL A 78 -5.91 -6.11 6.78
N GLN A 79 -6.31 -4.86 6.51
CA GLN A 79 -6.52 -4.37 5.16
C GLN A 79 -5.23 -3.70 4.68
N ILE A 80 -4.83 -4.01 3.45
CA ILE A 80 -3.62 -3.47 2.83
C ILE A 80 -4.01 -2.55 1.68
N LYS A 81 -3.43 -1.36 1.66
CA LYS A 81 -3.57 -0.42 0.55
C LYS A 81 -2.20 0.02 0.10
N ILE A 82 -2.02 0.17 -1.20
CA ILE A 82 -0.84 0.76 -1.79
C ILE A 82 -1.26 1.80 -2.82
N SER A 83 -0.55 2.92 -2.88
CA SER A 83 -0.85 3.99 -3.82
C SER A 83 0.42 4.46 -4.53
N GLN A 84 0.27 4.89 -5.76
CA GLN A 84 1.22 5.71 -6.52
C GLN A 84 0.72 7.16 -6.64
N GLN A 85 -0.45 7.45 -6.05
CA GLN A 85 -1.19 8.71 -6.11
C GLN A 85 -1.27 9.37 -4.72
N ASP A 86 -1.87 10.55 -4.66
CA ASP A 86 -2.01 11.30 -3.41
C ASP A 86 -3.16 10.80 -2.50
N ASN A 87 -3.86 9.74 -2.88
CA ASN A 87 -4.98 9.19 -2.12
C ASN A 87 -5.07 7.67 -2.19
N ILE A 88 -5.82 7.11 -1.26
CA ILE A 88 -6.32 5.74 -1.28
C ILE A 88 -7.84 5.72 -1.23
N VAL A 89 -8.42 4.58 -1.54
CA VAL A 89 -9.86 4.32 -1.44
C VAL A 89 -10.11 3.23 -0.41
N ILE A 90 -11.06 3.48 0.51
CA ILE A 90 -11.55 2.52 1.49
C ILE A 90 -13.08 2.44 1.39
N ASN A 91 -13.63 1.24 1.42
CA ASN A 91 -15.08 0.99 1.25
C ASN A 91 -15.77 0.44 2.51
N HIS A 92 -14.99 0.03 3.51
CA HIS A 92 -15.46 -0.43 4.83
C HIS A 92 -14.41 -0.03 5.88
N GLU A 93 -14.82 -0.01 7.15
CA GLU A 93 -13.91 0.22 8.28
C GLU A 93 -13.04 -1.02 8.49
N PRO A 94 -11.71 -0.94 8.33
CA PRO A 94 -10.82 -2.06 8.60
C PRO A 94 -10.53 -2.17 10.11
N GLU A 95 -10.25 -3.38 10.59
CA GLU A 95 -9.77 -3.58 11.96
C GLU A 95 -8.37 -2.95 12.10
N TYR A 96 -7.45 -3.35 11.24
CA TYR A 96 -6.13 -2.74 11.06
C TYR A 96 -5.92 -2.33 9.61
N LEU A 97 -5.18 -1.25 9.41
CA LEU A 97 -4.85 -0.73 8.09
C LEU A 97 -3.35 -0.55 7.95
N ILE A 98 -2.79 -1.12 6.89
CA ILE A 98 -1.44 -0.81 6.41
C ILE A 98 -1.58 -0.07 5.09
N VAL A 99 -0.97 1.11 4.98
CA VAL A 99 -0.92 1.88 3.73
C VAL A 99 0.52 2.06 3.32
N LEU A 100 0.82 1.63 2.10
CA LEU A 100 2.12 1.74 1.45
C LEU A 100 2.06 2.76 0.32
N TYR A 101 3.19 3.32 -0.04
CA TYR A 101 3.36 4.20 -1.19
C TYR A 101 4.48 3.70 -2.09
N LEU A 102 4.18 3.48 -3.37
CA LEU A 102 5.14 3.10 -4.39
C LEU A 102 5.51 4.32 -5.22
N ASN A 103 6.76 4.77 -5.14
CA ASN A 103 7.21 5.89 -5.93
C ASN A 103 7.70 5.48 -7.34
N LYS A 104 7.97 6.46 -8.20
CA LYS A 104 8.47 6.25 -9.57
C LYS A 104 9.88 5.66 -9.65
N GLY A 105 10.61 5.63 -8.55
CA GLY A 105 11.90 4.94 -8.43
C GLY A 105 11.77 3.46 -8.05
N GLY A 106 10.55 2.95 -7.85
CA GLY A 106 10.30 1.57 -7.41
C GLY A 106 10.54 1.36 -5.92
N ASN A 107 10.67 2.44 -5.13
CA ASN A 107 10.81 2.37 -3.69
C ASN A 107 9.44 2.40 -3.01
N ILE A 108 9.33 1.63 -1.91
CA ILE A 108 8.11 1.50 -1.12
C ILE A 108 8.34 2.10 0.25
N TYR A 109 7.36 2.91 0.69
CA TYR A 109 7.36 3.62 1.96
C TYR A 109 6.10 3.31 2.75
N GLU A 110 6.21 3.27 4.08
CA GLU A 110 5.06 3.17 4.98
C GLU A 110 4.41 4.55 5.15
N VAL A 111 3.12 4.63 4.83
CA VAL A 111 2.30 5.85 5.00
C VAL A 111 1.54 5.81 6.31
N TYR A 112 0.95 4.65 6.62
CA TYR A 112 0.15 4.42 7.80
C TYR A 112 0.25 2.96 8.25
N ASN A 113 0.31 2.74 9.55
CA ASN A 113 0.32 1.42 10.15
C ASN A 113 -0.34 1.49 11.54
N GLY A 114 -1.55 0.98 11.65
CA GLY A 114 -2.28 1.03 12.93
C GLY A 114 -3.76 0.64 12.80
N PRO A 115 -4.56 0.90 13.86
CA PRO A 115 -6.00 0.67 13.85
C PRO A 115 -6.70 1.41 12.70
N GLY A 116 -7.68 0.76 12.08
CA GLY A 116 -8.37 1.31 10.91
C GLY A 116 -9.42 2.37 11.22
N LYS A 117 -9.82 2.52 12.48
CA LYS A 117 -10.88 3.44 12.91
C LYS A 117 -10.59 4.91 12.55
N GLU A 118 -9.44 5.42 12.96
CA GLU A 118 -9.07 6.82 12.70
C GLU A 118 -9.03 7.18 11.21
N PRO A 119 -8.37 6.38 10.33
CA PRO A 119 -8.47 6.59 8.90
C PRO A 119 -9.91 6.55 8.38
N TRP A 120 -10.74 5.63 8.86
CA TRP A 120 -12.12 5.53 8.44
C TRP A 120 -12.95 6.76 8.81
N GLU A 121 -12.86 7.23 10.05
CA GLU A 121 -13.61 8.39 10.54
C GLU A 121 -13.18 9.69 9.85
N ASN A 122 -11.89 9.82 9.49
CA ASN A 122 -11.33 10.98 8.81
C ASN A 122 -11.42 10.94 7.27
N ALA A 123 -11.89 9.83 6.68
CA ALA A 123 -12.07 9.73 5.23
C ALA A 123 -13.27 10.58 4.75
N SER A 124 -13.29 10.89 3.45
CA SER A 124 -14.38 11.61 2.81
C SER A 124 -15.75 10.96 3.06
N LYS A 125 -16.82 11.65 2.81
CA LYS A 125 -18.14 11.04 2.68
C LYS A 125 -18.12 10.02 1.53
N ARG A 126 -19.04 9.05 1.56
CA ARG A 126 -19.18 8.06 0.51
C ARG A 126 -19.52 8.72 -0.83
N ASP A 127 -18.85 8.28 -1.88
CA ASP A 127 -19.16 8.66 -3.25
C ASP A 127 -20.31 7.81 -3.83
N SER A 128 -20.63 8.01 -5.11
CA SER A 128 -21.69 7.25 -5.83
C SER A 128 -21.38 5.75 -5.94
N HIS A 129 -20.14 5.33 -5.76
CA HIS A 129 -19.68 3.93 -5.79
C HIS A 129 -19.50 3.36 -4.38
N ASN A 130 -20.01 4.04 -3.37
CA ASN A 130 -19.90 3.66 -1.97
C ASN A 130 -18.45 3.68 -1.41
N ASN A 131 -17.54 4.37 -2.06
CA ASN A 131 -16.15 4.52 -1.65
C ASN A 131 -15.95 5.78 -0.82
N ARG A 132 -14.98 5.73 0.09
CA ARG A 132 -14.47 6.88 0.82
C ARG A 132 -13.01 7.09 0.44
N HIS A 133 -12.63 8.34 0.26
CA HIS A 133 -11.28 8.72 -0.16
C HIS A 133 -10.50 9.27 1.03
N MET A 134 -9.24 8.88 1.14
CA MET A 134 -8.32 9.33 2.17
C MET A 134 -7.02 9.82 1.52
N MET A 135 -6.66 11.06 1.83
CA MET A 135 -5.44 11.67 1.30
C MET A 135 -4.20 11.11 2.01
N VAL A 136 -3.15 10.82 1.25
CA VAL A 136 -1.86 10.33 1.77
C VAL A 136 -1.29 11.27 2.84
N ASN A 137 -1.36 12.59 2.64
CA ASN A 137 -0.88 13.54 3.65
C ASN A 137 -1.64 13.42 4.98
N LYS A 138 -2.97 13.24 4.91
CA LYS A 138 -3.77 13.07 6.13
C LYS A 138 -3.44 11.78 6.86
N LEU A 139 -3.21 10.69 6.11
CA LEU A 139 -2.74 9.43 6.69
C LEU A 139 -1.38 9.57 7.38
N MET A 140 -0.44 10.31 6.78
CA MET A 140 0.86 10.60 7.40
C MET A 140 0.72 11.41 8.70
N GLU A 141 -0.28 12.29 8.80
CA GLU A 141 -0.59 13.01 10.04
C GLU A 141 -1.17 12.08 11.11
N LEU A 142 -2.14 11.24 10.73
CA LEU A 142 -2.75 10.26 11.63
C LEU A 142 -1.73 9.23 12.12
N ASP A 143 -0.81 8.81 11.26
CA ASP A 143 0.26 7.86 11.62
C ASP A 143 1.12 8.37 12.79
N LYS A 144 1.35 9.67 12.90
CA LYS A 144 2.14 10.26 14.01
C LYS A 144 1.47 10.10 15.37
N ALA A 145 0.15 9.92 15.40
CA ALA A 145 -0.62 9.76 16.62
C ALA A 145 -0.81 8.29 17.03
N VAL A 146 -0.46 7.33 16.16
CA VAL A 146 -0.54 5.90 16.47
C VAL A 146 0.54 5.52 17.48
N CYS A 147 0.15 4.95 18.61
CA CYS A 147 1.08 4.44 19.62
C CYS A 147 1.85 3.22 19.11
N ASP A 148 3.07 3.02 19.60
CA ASP A 148 3.93 1.92 19.14
C ASP A 148 3.34 0.53 19.40
N ASP A 149 2.61 0.35 20.48
CA ASP A 149 1.92 -0.90 20.85
C ASP A 149 0.67 -1.19 19.99
N GLU A 150 0.13 -0.17 19.32
CA GLU A 150 -0.97 -0.31 18.37
C GLU A 150 -0.50 -0.64 16.95
N ARG A 151 0.79 -0.48 16.67
CA ARG A 151 1.36 -0.78 15.35
C ARG A 151 1.53 -2.28 15.14
N ILE A 152 1.51 -2.69 13.88
CA ILE A 152 2.00 -4.00 13.48
C ILE A 152 3.52 -3.90 13.38
N SER A 153 4.22 -4.77 14.12
CA SER A 153 5.68 -4.79 14.15
C SER A 153 6.26 -5.16 12.78
N ALA A 154 7.19 -4.37 12.28
CA ALA A 154 7.90 -4.69 11.06
C ALA A 154 8.97 -5.76 11.33
N ILE A 155 9.00 -6.80 10.50
CA ILE A 155 10.04 -7.85 10.51
C ILE A 155 11.22 -7.51 9.58
N HIS A 156 11.01 -6.60 8.64
CA HIS A 156 12.05 -6.01 7.79
C HIS A 156 11.95 -4.49 7.83
N THR A 157 13.09 -3.82 7.74
CA THR A 157 13.14 -2.34 7.78
C THR A 157 12.38 -1.71 6.61
N ILE A 158 11.48 -0.80 6.92
CA ILE A 158 10.76 0.04 5.97
C ILE A 158 10.89 1.50 6.37
N GLU A 159 11.11 2.39 5.41
CA GLU A 159 11.13 3.82 5.67
C GLU A 159 9.71 4.40 5.73
N LYS A 160 9.52 5.37 6.62
CA LYS A 160 8.30 6.18 6.66
C LYS A 160 8.21 7.10 5.45
N MET A 161 7.00 7.27 4.94
CA MET A 161 6.73 8.19 3.85
C MET A 161 7.02 9.64 4.25
N ARG A 162 7.64 10.39 3.34
CA ARG A 162 7.91 11.82 3.48
C ARG A 162 7.41 12.56 2.23
N PRO A 163 7.05 13.85 2.35
CA PRO A 163 6.54 14.63 1.21
C PRO A 163 7.47 14.63 0.00
N GLU A 164 8.80 14.64 0.21
CA GLU A 164 9.81 14.62 -0.85
C GLU A 164 9.87 13.31 -1.65
N TYR A 165 9.34 12.21 -1.10
CA TYR A 165 9.30 10.90 -1.78
C TYR A 165 8.12 10.74 -2.74
N LYS A 166 7.17 11.69 -2.72
CA LYS A 166 6.01 11.65 -3.60
C LYS A 166 6.40 11.74 -5.07
N ASN A 167 5.64 11.05 -5.87
CA ASN A 167 5.70 11.21 -7.33
C ASN A 167 5.33 12.65 -7.69
N LYS A 168 6.17 13.31 -8.49
CA LYS A 168 5.82 14.64 -9.02
C LYS A 168 4.58 14.50 -9.89
N LYS A 169 3.56 15.32 -9.64
CA LYS A 169 2.42 15.44 -10.56
C LYS A 169 2.96 15.87 -11.92
N ASN A 170 2.68 15.10 -12.97
CA ASN A 170 2.92 15.58 -14.32
C ASN A 170 2.07 16.82 -14.49
N ARG A 171 2.70 18.00 -14.50
CA ARG A 171 2.00 19.23 -14.91
C ARG A 171 1.57 19.00 -16.35
N LYS A 172 0.26 18.93 -16.59
CA LYS A 172 -0.28 19.00 -17.94
C LYS A 172 0.21 20.31 -18.51
N SER A 173 1.17 20.24 -19.44
CA SER A 173 1.50 21.34 -20.35
C SER A 173 0.40 21.50 -21.39
#